data_e7c26c3ec382e4d91b0c08099864aa56
#
_entry.id   e7c26c3ec382e4d91b0c08099864aa56
#
_cell.length_a   1.000
_cell.length_b   1.000
_cell.length_c   1.000
_cell.angle_alpha   90.00
_cell.angle_beta   90.00
_cell.angle_gamma   90.00
#
_symmetry.space_group_name_H-M   'P 1'
#
loop_
_entity.id
_entity.type
_entity.pdbx_description
1 polymer ?
#
loop_
_entity_poly.entity_id
_entity_poly.type
_entity_poly.pdbx_seq_one_letter_code
_entity_poly.pdbx_strand_id
1 'polypeptide(L)'
;MYYSSGNYEAFARPVKPEGVEHKSAYLVGSGLAALTAACYLVRDGQMPGRNIHILEKEPIAGGACDGWHYEGLGYVMRGGREMDNHFEVMWDLFRSIPSIETEGVSVLDEYYWLNKRDPNYSLMRATVNRGEDAHTDGKFGLSDQGAMEIMKLFFTPDEALYDRPITDVFSSAVLESNFWLYWRTMFAFENWHSALEMKLYLKRFIHHVGGLPDFTALRFTRYNQYESMILPMLKYLEAHGVQFHFNTRVVDVEFDLRPGRKQASRLVLLRDGAEEHIDLTENDLVFLTPGGCVENSALGSQDSPAPFRPELKPGGGWDMWRRIAARDPAFGRPDKFCSQPELSNWMSATVTTLDDKIPPYVQRICQRDPFSGKVVTGGIVTARDSNWLLSWTFNRQPQFRDQPRGQLVGWIYGLFSDKPGNFVKKPMRECTGREICMEWLYHMGVPEEEI
;
A
#
# COMPACT_ATOMS: atom_id res chain seq x y z
N MET A 1 -6.49 0.71 15.96
CA MET A 1 -7.08 1.53 17.03
C MET A 1 -6.74 2.98 16.75
N TYR A 2 -7.70 3.86 16.87
CA TYR A 2 -7.48 5.29 16.68
C TYR A 2 -7.04 5.91 18.01
N TYR A 3 -5.87 6.52 18.05
CA TYR A 3 -5.37 7.23 19.21
C TYR A 3 -5.40 8.73 18.94
N SER A 4 -6.07 9.48 19.77
CA SER A 4 -6.01 10.94 19.82
C SER A 4 -5.26 11.38 21.05
N SER A 5 -4.45 12.44 20.92
CA SER A 5 -3.84 13.10 22.09
C SER A 5 -4.89 13.75 23.02
N GLY A 6 -6.13 13.83 22.56
CA GLY A 6 -7.18 14.58 23.24
C GLY A 6 -7.04 16.10 23.12
N ASN A 7 -6.07 16.60 22.38
CA ASN A 7 -5.88 18.04 22.20
C ASN A 7 -6.75 18.56 21.04
N TYR A 8 -8.03 18.73 21.31
CA TYR A 8 -9.01 19.22 20.35
C TYR A 8 -8.66 20.62 19.81
N GLU A 9 -8.13 21.51 20.66
CA GLU A 9 -7.81 22.88 20.25
C GLU A 9 -6.64 22.90 19.24
N ALA A 10 -5.61 22.10 19.48
CA ALA A 10 -4.49 21.98 18.54
C ALA A 10 -4.94 21.47 17.17
N PHE A 11 -5.94 20.58 17.14
CA PHE A 11 -6.52 20.08 15.91
C PHE A 11 -7.45 21.10 15.23
N ALA A 12 -8.39 21.67 15.99
CA ALA A 12 -9.44 22.53 15.45
C ALA A 12 -8.96 23.96 15.14
N ARG A 13 -7.99 24.45 15.91
CA ARG A 13 -7.45 25.81 15.85
C ARG A 13 -5.94 25.79 16.07
N PRO A 14 -5.17 25.26 15.12
CA PRO A 14 -3.72 25.19 15.26
C PRO A 14 -3.15 26.61 15.43
N VAL A 15 -2.30 26.76 16.43
CA VAL A 15 -1.59 28.02 16.72
C VAL A 15 -0.13 27.82 16.36
N LYS A 16 0.47 28.84 15.71
CA LYS A 16 1.89 28.81 15.39
C LYS A 16 2.72 28.63 16.67
N PRO A 17 3.55 27.55 16.77
CA PRO A 17 4.42 27.36 17.94
C PRO A 17 5.46 28.47 18.04
N GLU A 18 5.77 28.87 19.27
CA GLU A 18 6.83 29.86 19.52
C GLU A 18 8.18 29.31 19.02
N GLY A 19 8.92 30.14 18.30
CA GLY A 19 10.25 29.83 17.79
C GLY A 19 10.28 28.80 16.66
N VAL A 20 9.14 28.44 16.06
CA VAL A 20 9.10 27.46 14.96
C VAL A 20 9.93 27.88 13.73
N GLU A 21 10.11 29.17 13.52
CA GLU A 21 10.96 29.75 12.47
C GLU A 21 12.45 29.43 12.64
N HIS A 22 12.87 29.04 13.85
CA HIS A 22 14.25 28.65 14.18
C HIS A 22 14.44 27.14 14.25
N LYS A 23 13.37 26.36 13.97
CA LYS A 23 13.43 24.91 13.92
C LYS A 23 13.57 24.42 12.50
N SER A 24 14.25 23.28 12.33
CA SER A 24 14.28 22.54 11.07
C SER A 24 13.62 21.17 11.23
N ALA A 25 13.05 20.64 10.16
CA ALA A 25 12.50 19.31 10.12
C ALA A 25 13.15 18.50 9.00
N TYR A 26 13.62 17.31 9.35
CA TYR A 26 14.21 16.35 8.41
C TYR A 26 13.32 15.11 8.34
N LEU A 27 12.76 14.86 7.17
CA LEU A 27 11.87 13.73 6.92
C LEU A 27 12.62 12.70 6.06
N VAL A 28 12.85 11.53 6.61
CA VAL A 28 13.58 10.45 5.94
C VAL A 28 12.58 9.58 5.18
N GLY A 29 12.67 9.64 3.86
CA GLY A 29 11.68 9.09 2.92
C GLY A 29 10.66 10.12 2.47
N SER A 30 10.01 9.86 1.35
CA SER A 30 8.98 10.71 0.74
C SER A 30 7.70 9.96 0.43
N GLY A 31 7.40 8.89 1.19
CA GLY A 31 6.13 8.20 1.12
C GLY A 31 4.98 9.01 1.72
N LEU A 32 3.77 8.47 1.67
CA LEU A 32 2.56 9.14 2.12
C LEU A 32 2.68 9.68 3.56
N ALA A 33 3.28 8.92 4.48
CA ALA A 33 3.45 9.35 5.88
C ALA A 33 4.36 10.59 6.01
N ALA A 34 5.51 10.60 5.34
CA ALA A 34 6.44 11.73 5.38
C ALA A 34 5.83 12.98 4.72
N LEU A 35 5.23 12.82 3.53
CA LEU A 35 4.56 13.94 2.84
C LEU A 35 3.41 14.51 3.67
N THR A 36 2.61 13.65 4.32
CA THR A 36 1.55 14.08 5.24
C THR A 36 2.12 14.87 6.40
N ALA A 37 3.18 14.38 7.05
CA ALA A 37 3.86 15.11 8.13
C ALA A 37 4.35 16.47 7.66
N ALA A 38 4.99 16.55 6.49
CA ALA A 38 5.45 17.81 5.92
C ALA A 38 4.29 18.80 5.67
N CYS A 39 3.16 18.31 5.13
CA CYS A 39 1.98 19.14 4.93
C CYS A 39 1.41 19.69 6.24
N TYR A 40 1.35 18.88 7.30
CA TYR A 40 0.92 19.35 8.62
C TYR A 40 1.91 20.32 9.25
N LEU A 41 3.21 20.13 9.07
CA LEU A 41 4.22 21.11 9.52
C LEU A 41 4.02 22.47 8.84
N VAL A 42 3.72 22.48 7.54
CA VAL A 42 3.40 23.71 6.80
C VAL A 42 2.07 24.31 7.25
N ARG A 43 0.99 23.52 7.22
CA ARG A 43 -0.40 24.00 7.41
C ARG A 43 -0.66 24.39 8.85
N ASP A 44 -0.38 23.49 9.78
CA ASP A 44 -0.78 23.61 11.19
C ASP A 44 0.39 24.08 12.06
N GLY A 45 1.58 23.53 11.85
CA GLY A 45 2.82 23.96 12.51
C GLY A 45 3.31 25.33 12.07
N GLN A 46 2.85 25.80 10.91
CA GLN A 46 3.27 27.09 10.32
C GLN A 46 4.79 27.24 10.24
N MET A 47 5.48 26.09 10.05
CA MET A 47 6.92 26.04 9.86
C MET A 47 7.26 26.57 8.47
N PRO A 48 8.27 27.46 8.34
CA PRO A 48 8.73 27.91 7.02
C PRO A 48 9.17 26.71 6.17
N GLY A 49 8.66 26.61 4.94
CA GLY A 49 8.97 25.47 4.07
C GLY A 49 10.47 25.29 3.81
N ARG A 50 11.23 26.39 3.73
CA ARG A 50 12.70 26.34 3.58
C ARG A 50 13.42 25.60 4.73
N ASN A 51 12.74 25.41 5.87
CA ASN A 51 13.26 24.69 7.03
C ASN A 51 12.78 23.21 7.07
N ILE A 52 12.00 22.79 6.08
CA ILE A 52 11.49 21.41 5.98
C ILE A 52 12.26 20.72 4.86
N HIS A 53 12.99 19.67 5.20
CA HIS A 53 13.85 18.92 4.29
C HIS A 53 13.35 17.49 4.16
N ILE A 54 12.99 17.07 2.95
CA ILE A 54 12.60 15.71 2.62
C ILE A 54 13.77 15.03 1.95
N LEU A 55 14.28 13.97 2.57
CA LEU A 55 15.45 13.20 2.13
C LEU A 55 14.99 11.90 1.50
N GLU A 56 15.05 11.81 0.17
CA GLU A 56 14.54 10.66 -0.59
C GLU A 56 15.67 9.97 -1.37
N LYS A 57 15.79 8.67 -1.21
CA LYS A 57 16.80 7.86 -1.90
C LYS A 57 16.53 7.67 -3.39
N GLU A 58 15.28 7.71 -3.80
CA GLU A 58 14.86 7.51 -5.18
C GLU A 58 14.82 8.87 -5.93
N PRO A 59 14.79 8.85 -7.27
CA PRO A 59 14.66 10.08 -8.06
C PRO A 59 13.24 10.66 -8.05
N ILE A 60 12.26 9.93 -7.51
CA ILE A 60 10.86 10.36 -7.43
C ILE A 60 10.32 10.15 -6.02
N ALA A 61 9.37 10.99 -5.60
CA ALA A 61 8.66 10.85 -4.35
C ALA A 61 7.50 9.83 -4.47
N GLY A 62 6.87 9.50 -3.32
CA GLY A 62 5.64 8.71 -3.26
C GLY A 62 5.78 7.38 -2.54
N GLY A 63 6.99 6.87 -2.37
CA GLY A 63 7.24 5.61 -1.67
C GLY A 63 6.44 4.45 -2.30
N ALA A 64 5.61 3.78 -1.50
CA ALA A 64 4.76 2.68 -1.97
C ALA A 64 3.51 3.12 -2.75
N CYS A 65 3.16 4.41 -2.74
CA CYS A 65 2.07 4.98 -3.55
C CYS A 65 2.59 5.42 -4.93
N ASP A 66 3.41 4.58 -5.55
CA ASP A 66 3.90 4.80 -6.89
C ASP A 66 2.83 4.49 -7.94
N GLY A 67 3.00 5.11 -9.07
CA GLY A 67 2.29 4.88 -10.31
C GLY A 67 3.07 5.61 -11.37
N TRP A 68 3.84 4.87 -12.17
CA TRP A 68 4.81 5.49 -13.07
C TRP A 68 4.85 4.77 -14.41
N HIS A 69 5.11 5.53 -15.44
CA HIS A 69 5.40 5.00 -16.77
C HIS A 69 6.92 4.91 -16.93
N TYR A 70 7.45 3.70 -16.91
CA TYR A 70 8.87 3.45 -17.12
C TYR A 70 9.15 3.17 -18.61
N GLU A 71 10.12 3.83 -19.16
CA GLU A 71 10.58 3.54 -20.53
C GLU A 71 11.02 2.07 -20.64
N GLY A 72 10.47 1.36 -21.60
CA GLY A 72 10.75 -0.07 -21.84
C GLY A 72 10.04 -1.06 -20.92
N LEU A 73 9.47 -0.61 -19.79
CA LEU A 73 8.69 -1.48 -18.88
C LEU A 73 7.18 -1.22 -18.94
N GLY A 74 6.77 -0.06 -19.45
CA GLY A 74 5.38 0.35 -19.49
C GLY A 74 4.86 0.89 -18.16
N TYR A 75 3.55 0.77 -17.93
CA TYR A 75 2.91 1.25 -16.72
C TYR A 75 3.16 0.30 -15.56
N VAL A 76 3.56 0.85 -14.41
CA VAL A 76 3.87 0.08 -13.21
C VAL A 76 3.13 0.65 -12.01
N MET A 77 2.39 -0.22 -11.31
CA MET A 77 1.79 0.03 -10.00
C MET A 77 2.15 -1.13 -9.07
N ARG A 78 2.55 -0.84 -7.83
CA ARG A 78 2.90 -1.88 -6.84
C ARG A 78 1.75 -2.26 -5.91
N GLY A 79 0.51 -2.03 -6.30
CA GLY A 79 -0.65 -2.46 -5.55
C GLY A 79 -1.94 -1.77 -5.94
N GLY A 80 -3.06 -2.33 -5.49
CA GLY A 80 -4.42 -1.83 -5.75
C GLY A 80 -4.75 -0.53 -5.00
N ARG A 81 -4.14 -0.29 -3.86
CA ARG A 81 -4.23 0.92 -3.02
C ARG A 81 -5.67 1.38 -2.78
N GLU A 82 -6.45 0.51 -2.21
CA GLU A 82 -7.82 0.79 -1.80
C GLU A 82 -7.85 1.83 -0.67
N MET A 83 -8.92 2.59 -0.62
CA MET A 83 -9.14 3.65 0.34
C MET A 83 -10.46 3.43 1.10
N ASP A 84 -10.57 4.08 2.25
CA ASP A 84 -11.67 3.92 3.19
C ASP A 84 -12.17 5.31 3.62
N ASN A 85 -13.47 5.40 3.88
CA ASN A 85 -14.08 6.65 4.35
C ASN A 85 -13.64 7.05 5.77
N HIS A 86 -13.00 6.14 6.51
CA HIS A 86 -12.46 6.38 7.85
C HIS A 86 -10.95 6.61 7.88
N PHE A 87 -10.40 7.13 6.81
CA PHE A 87 -9.04 7.68 6.80
C PHE A 87 -9.07 9.17 7.21
N GLU A 88 -9.63 9.46 8.37
CA GLU A 88 -10.00 10.82 8.81
C GLU A 88 -8.82 11.80 8.77
N VAL A 89 -7.64 11.37 9.23
CA VAL A 89 -6.42 12.22 9.22
C VAL A 89 -6.04 12.59 7.79
N MET A 90 -6.13 11.62 6.86
CA MET A 90 -5.82 11.85 5.47
C MET A 90 -6.88 12.76 4.81
N TRP A 91 -8.15 12.54 5.09
CA TRP A 91 -9.22 13.39 4.57
C TRP A 91 -9.20 14.79 5.15
N ASP A 92 -8.86 14.94 6.43
CA ASP A 92 -8.62 16.26 7.02
C ASP A 92 -7.52 17.01 6.27
N LEU A 93 -6.43 16.34 5.92
CA LEU A 93 -5.38 16.95 5.13
C LEU A 93 -5.86 17.29 3.71
N PHE A 94 -6.45 16.33 3.00
CA PHE A 94 -6.83 16.51 1.59
C PHE A 94 -7.94 17.52 1.35
N ARG A 95 -8.72 17.91 2.36
CA ARG A 95 -9.65 19.05 2.23
C ARG A 95 -8.92 20.39 2.02
N SER A 96 -7.63 20.47 2.36
CA SER A 96 -6.80 21.66 2.19
C SER A 96 -5.76 21.57 1.07
N ILE A 97 -5.58 20.39 0.46
CA ILE A 97 -4.70 20.20 -0.69
C ILE A 97 -5.48 20.50 -1.98
N PRO A 98 -5.07 21.49 -2.77
CA PRO A 98 -5.76 21.80 -4.04
C PRO A 98 -5.68 20.64 -5.03
N SER A 99 -6.79 20.38 -5.72
CA SER A 99 -6.81 19.50 -6.87
C SER A 99 -5.90 20.03 -7.98
N ILE A 100 -5.28 19.12 -8.72
CA ILE A 100 -4.55 19.46 -9.95
C ILE A 100 -5.38 19.20 -11.21
N GLU A 101 -6.57 18.60 -11.05
CA GLU A 101 -7.51 18.29 -12.14
C GLU A 101 -8.53 19.38 -12.32
N THR A 102 -9.07 19.87 -11.20
CA THR A 102 -10.20 20.80 -11.18
C THR A 102 -9.84 22.02 -10.37
N GLU A 103 -9.84 23.18 -11.01
CA GLU A 103 -9.55 24.45 -10.35
C GLU A 103 -10.61 24.79 -9.28
N GLY A 104 -10.14 25.29 -8.14
CA GLY A 104 -11.01 25.79 -7.06
C GLY A 104 -11.61 24.72 -6.16
N VAL A 105 -11.25 23.44 -6.33
CA VAL A 105 -11.68 22.33 -5.46
C VAL A 105 -10.48 21.63 -4.81
N SER A 106 -10.73 20.92 -3.73
CA SER A 106 -9.71 20.10 -3.06
C SER A 106 -9.63 18.68 -3.62
N VAL A 107 -8.55 17.98 -3.31
CA VAL A 107 -8.43 16.53 -3.60
C VAL A 107 -9.56 15.74 -2.93
N LEU A 108 -9.98 16.14 -1.72
CA LEU A 108 -11.10 15.52 -1.02
C LEU A 108 -12.43 15.72 -1.76
N ASP A 109 -12.68 16.91 -2.33
CA ASP A 109 -13.89 17.19 -3.11
C ASP A 109 -13.97 16.29 -4.34
N GLU A 110 -12.87 16.15 -5.09
CA GLU A 110 -12.82 15.25 -6.25
C GLU A 110 -13.08 13.79 -5.86
N TYR A 111 -12.41 13.32 -4.82
CA TYR A 111 -12.60 11.96 -4.30
C TYR A 111 -14.06 11.72 -3.89
N TYR A 112 -14.64 12.63 -3.11
CA TYR A 112 -16.02 12.53 -2.63
C TYR A 112 -17.00 12.45 -3.79
N TRP A 113 -16.95 13.42 -4.73
CA TRP A 113 -17.89 13.49 -5.83
C TRP A 113 -17.75 12.37 -6.84
N LEU A 114 -16.52 11.91 -7.09
CA LEU A 114 -16.29 10.75 -7.93
C LEU A 114 -17.01 9.51 -7.38
N ASN A 115 -16.76 9.19 -6.11
CA ASN A 115 -17.32 7.99 -5.46
C ASN A 115 -18.82 8.14 -5.14
N LYS A 116 -19.35 9.37 -5.10
CA LYS A 116 -20.79 9.63 -4.99
C LYS A 116 -21.53 9.38 -6.29
N ARG A 117 -20.94 9.77 -7.43
CA ARG A 117 -21.57 9.60 -8.76
C ARG A 117 -21.42 8.19 -9.31
N ASP A 118 -20.32 7.53 -8.98
CA ASP A 118 -19.98 6.17 -9.40
C ASP A 118 -19.54 5.36 -8.18
N PRO A 119 -20.48 4.89 -7.34
CA PRO A 119 -20.21 4.12 -6.14
C PRO A 119 -19.49 2.82 -6.47
N ASN A 120 -18.50 2.48 -5.65
CA ASN A 120 -17.73 1.25 -5.82
C ASN A 120 -18.53 0.03 -5.36
N TYR A 121 -18.54 -1.01 -6.16
CA TYR A 121 -19.00 -2.35 -5.79
C TYR A 121 -18.49 -3.39 -6.79
N SER A 122 -18.30 -4.62 -6.34
CA SER A 122 -17.92 -5.76 -7.19
C SER A 122 -19.14 -6.61 -7.51
N LEU A 123 -19.22 -7.06 -8.76
CA LEU A 123 -20.19 -8.08 -9.19
C LEU A 123 -19.58 -9.49 -9.18
N MET A 124 -18.24 -9.57 -9.12
CA MET A 124 -17.52 -10.84 -9.15
C MET A 124 -16.32 -10.77 -8.19
N ARG A 125 -16.45 -11.40 -7.02
CA ARG A 125 -15.37 -11.45 -6.01
C ARG A 125 -14.42 -12.62 -6.20
N ALA A 126 -14.92 -13.74 -6.70
CA ALA A 126 -14.13 -14.95 -6.90
C ALA A 126 -14.61 -15.72 -8.11
N THR A 127 -13.65 -16.30 -8.83
CA THR A 127 -13.89 -17.21 -9.95
C THR A 127 -13.35 -18.60 -9.65
N VAL A 128 -13.83 -19.58 -10.40
CA VAL A 128 -13.35 -20.98 -10.46
C VAL A 128 -13.35 -21.42 -11.91
N ASN A 129 -12.80 -22.58 -12.20
CA ASN A 129 -12.90 -23.23 -13.52
C ASN A 129 -12.59 -22.28 -14.67
N ARG A 130 -11.51 -21.50 -14.56
CA ARG A 130 -11.07 -20.58 -15.63
C ARG A 130 -12.06 -19.44 -15.91
N GLY A 131 -12.51 -18.77 -14.85
CA GLY A 131 -13.27 -17.53 -14.93
C GLY A 131 -14.80 -17.70 -14.81
N GLU A 132 -15.28 -18.86 -14.40
CA GLU A 132 -16.68 -19.05 -13.98
C GLU A 132 -16.94 -18.44 -12.60
N ASP A 133 -18.17 -18.09 -12.32
CA ASP A 133 -18.57 -17.57 -11.01
C ASP A 133 -18.38 -18.63 -9.92
N ALA A 134 -17.66 -18.30 -8.86
CA ALA A 134 -17.50 -19.17 -7.70
C ALA A 134 -18.70 -19.16 -6.74
N HIS A 135 -19.78 -18.44 -7.07
CA HIS A 135 -21.02 -18.35 -6.33
C HIS A 135 -20.85 -18.01 -4.85
N THR A 136 -20.01 -17.01 -4.57
CA THR A 136 -19.82 -16.51 -3.21
C THR A 136 -21.02 -15.65 -2.73
N ASP A 137 -21.87 -15.18 -3.65
CA ASP A 137 -23.15 -14.51 -3.46
C ASP A 137 -23.11 -13.32 -2.49
N GLY A 138 -21.96 -12.63 -2.41
CA GLY A 138 -21.78 -11.52 -1.48
C GLY A 138 -21.88 -11.92 0.01
N LYS A 139 -21.59 -13.18 0.35
CA LYS A 139 -21.71 -13.72 1.71
C LYS A 139 -20.35 -14.11 2.28
N PHE A 140 -20.20 -13.98 3.59
CA PHE A 140 -19.03 -14.45 4.32
C PHE A 140 -18.90 -15.98 4.38
N GLY A 141 -20.00 -16.70 4.31
CA GLY A 141 -19.99 -18.16 4.46
C GLY A 141 -19.43 -18.62 5.81
N LEU A 142 -19.59 -17.82 6.86
CA LEU A 142 -19.18 -18.17 8.22
C LEU A 142 -20.27 -19.01 8.90
N SER A 143 -19.83 -20.08 9.58
CA SER A 143 -20.63 -20.78 10.56
C SER A 143 -20.71 -19.99 11.87
N ASP A 144 -21.65 -20.37 12.77
CA ASP A 144 -21.74 -19.80 14.12
C ASP A 144 -20.40 -19.95 14.88
N GLN A 145 -19.73 -21.10 14.73
CA GLN A 145 -18.40 -21.33 15.29
C GLN A 145 -17.38 -20.33 14.76
N GLY A 146 -17.31 -20.13 13.44
CA GLY A 146 -16.39 -19.17 12.83
C GLY A 146 -16.65 -17.74 13.28
N ALA A 147 -17.92 -17.34 13.39
CA ALA A 147 -18.28 -16.03 13.92
C ALA A 147 -17.85 -15.87 15.38
N MET A 148 -18.03 -16.89 16.21
CA MET A 148 -17.57 -16.88 17.61
C MET A 148 -16.04 -16.80 17.73
N GLU A 149 -15.29 -17.47 16.86
CA GLU A 149 -13.81 -17.38 16.85
C GLU A 149 -13.33 -15.97 16.54
N ILE A 150 -13.95 -15.29 15.57
CA ILE A 150 -13.65 -13.87 15.25
C ILE A 150 -13.99 -12.96 16.43
N MET A 151 -15.15 -13.16 17.06
CA MET A 151 -15.53 -12.39 18.25
C MET A 151 -14.55 -12.63 19.41
N LYS A 152 -14.13 -13.86 19.63
CA LYS A 152 -13.14 -14.21 20.65
C LYS A 152 -11.81 -13.50 20.39
N LEU A 153 -11.32 -13.52 19.16
CA LEU A 153 -10.08 -12.81 18.80
C LEU A 153 -10.22 -11.31 19.09
N PHE A 154 -11.35 -10.70 18.71
CA PHE A 154 -11.58 -9.27 18.89
C PHE A 154 -11.48 -8.83 20.37
N PHE A 155 -11.95 -9.66 21.30
CA PHE A 155 -11.93 -9.37 22.74
C PHE A 155 -10.72 -9.96 23.49
N THR A 156 -9.90 -10.79 22.87
CA THR A 156 -8.69 -11.32 23.50
C THR A 156 -7.70 -10.18 23.79
N PRO A 157 -7.11 -10.07 25.01
CA PRO A 157 -6.08 -9.08 25.29
C PRO A 157 -4.90 -9.17 24.33
N ASP A 158 -4.30 -8.02 24.00
CA ASP A 158 -3.20 -7.95 23.02
C ASP A 158 -1.99 -8.78 23.46
N GLU A 159 -1.69 -8.76 24.78
CA GLU A 159 -0.57 -9.49 25.38
C GLU A 159 -0.69 -11.03 25.21
N ALA A 160 -1.92 -11.54 25.16
CA ALA A 160 -2.19 -12.96 24.94
C ALA A 160 -2.01 -13.39 23.49
N LEU A 161 -1.76 -12.46 22.58
CA LEU A 161 -1.62 -12.69 21.14
C LEU A 161 -0.20 -12.45 20.61
N TYR A 162 0.75 -11.97 21.42
CA TYR A 162 2.05 -11.51 20.96
C TYR A 162 2.77 -12.67 20.27
N ASP A 163 3.05 -13.63 20.27
CA ASP A 163 3.79 -14.60 19.47
C ASP A 163 2.89 -15.73 18.89
N ARG A 164 1.59 -15.43 18.73
CA ARG A 164 0.64 -16.41 18.22
C ARG A 164 0.35 -16.18 16.74
N PRO A 165 0.43 -17.21 15.89
CA PRO A 165 -0.06 -17.14 14.52
C PRO A 165 -1.58 -17.22 14.45
N ILE A 166 -2.14 -16.85 13.32
CA ILE A 166 -3.59 -16.92 13.04
C ILE A 166 -4.14 -18.36 13.22
N THR A 167 -3.35 -19.38 12.86
CA THR A 167 -3.73 -20.80 13.04
C THR A 167 -3.94 -21.22 14.49
N ASP A 168 -3.47 -20.45 15.47
CA ASP A 168 -3.70 -20.73 16.89
C ASP A 168 -5.05 -20.18 17.39
N VAL A 169 -5.69 -19.30 16.61
CA VAL A 169 -6.92 -18.62 17.01
C VAL A 169 -8.10 -18.94 16.10
N PHE A 170 -7.85 -19.39 14.89
CA PHE A 170 -8.88 -19.76 13.92
C PHE A 170 -8.77 -21.23 13.51
N SER A 171 -9.91 -21.91 13.50
CA SER A 171 -10.07 -23.25 12.92
C SER A 171 -10.46 -23.18 11.43
N SER A 172 -10.70 -24.34 10.82
CA SER A 172 -11.26 -24.45 9.47
C SER A 172 -12.59 -23.71 9.31
N ALA A 173 -13.36 -23.54 10.39
CA ALA A 173 -14.62 -22.78 10.38
C ALA A 173 -14.44 -21.32 9.91
N VAL A 174 -13.25 -20.73 10.13
CA VAL A 174 -12.87 -19.41 9.59
C VAL A 174 -12.00 -19.57 8.35
N LEU A 175 -10.93 -20.39 8.42
CA LEU A 175 -9.88 -20.45 7.40
C LEU A 175 -10.33 -21.02 6.04
N GLU A 176 -11.48 -21.73 5.99
CA GLU A 176 -12.07 -22.23 4.75
C GLU A 176 -13.31 -21.44 4.29
N SER A 177 -13.67 -20.38 5.02
CA SER A 177 -14.83 -19.54 4.72
C SER A 177 -14.53 -18.51 3.61
N ASN A 178 -15.60 -17.96 3.01
CA ASN A 178 -15.47 -16.82 2.10
C ASN A 178 -14.94 -15.57 2.84
N PHE A 179 -15.24 -15.41 4.14
CA PHE A 179 -14.67 -14.34 4.94
C PHE A 179 -13.14 -14.35 4.87
N TRP A 180 -12.52 -15.52 5.08
CA TRP A 180 -11.06 -15.64 5.02
C TRP A 180 -10.53 -15.42 3.61
N LEU A 181 -11.21 -15.92 2.58
CA LEU A 181 -10.85 -15.64 1.19
C LEU A 181 -10.83 -14.14 0.91
N TYR A 182 -11.88 -13.42 1.32
CA TYR A 182 -11.96 -11.98 1.12
C TYR A 182 -10.91 -11.21 1.91
N TRP A 183 -10.73 -11.58 3.17
CA TRP A 183 -9.78 -10.95 4.06
C TRP A 183 -8.34 -11.10 3.58
N ARG A 184 -7.94 -12.34 3.33
CA ARG A 184 -6.56 -12.64 2.94
C ARG A 184 -6.18 -12.04 1.58
N THR A 185 -7.08 -12.00 0.62
CA THR A 185 -6.82 -11.44 -0.71
C THR A 185 -6.86 -9.91 -0.71
N MET A 186 -7.63 -9.28 0.17
CA MET A 186 -7.68 -7.82 0.30
C MET A 186 -6.48 -7.26 1.05
N PHE A 187 -6.11 -7.90 2.17
CA PHE A 187 -5.06 -7.40 3.07
C PHE A 187 -3.75 -8.20 2.99
N ALA A 188 -3.68 -9.17 2.09
CA ALA A 188 -2.52 -10.05 1.90
C ALA A 188 -2.13 -10.83 3.17
N PHE A 189 -3.11 -11.37 3.88
CA PHE A 189 -2.87 -12.24 5.03
C PHE A 189 -2.67 -13.69 4.60
N GLU A 190 -1.79 -14.37 5.31
CA GLU A 190 -1.63 -15.81 5.28
C GLU A 190 -1.83 -16.42 6.67
N ASN A 191 -2.01 -17.73 6.72
CA ASN A 191 -2.37 -18.43 7.96
C ASN A 191 -1.28 -18.33 9.05
N TRP A 192 -0.03 -18.13 8.67
CA TRP A 192 1.11 -17.97 9.57
C TRP A 192 1.28 -16.56 10.14
N HIS A 193 0.58 -15.57 9.61
CA HIS A 193 0.65 -14.19 10.11
C HIS A 193 0.21 -14.05 11.56
N SER A 194 0.59 -12.94 12.17
CA SER A 194 0.31 -12.63 13.57
C SER A 194 -1.20 -12.52 13.84
N ALA A 195 -1.67 -13.23 14.86
CA ALA A 195 -3.04 -13.09 15.37
C ALA A 195 -3.30 -11.69 15.95
N LEU A 196 -2.29 -11.06 16.53
CA LEU A 196 -2.40 -9.68 17.00
C LEU A 196 -2.62 -8.71 15.84
N GLU A 197 -1.85 -8.86 14.77
CA GLU A 197 -2.03 -8.02 13.57
C GLU A 197 -3.42 -8.20 12.98
N MET A 198 -3.89 -9.45 12.86
CA MET A 198 -5.26 -9.73 12.43
C MET A 198 -6.31 -9.02 13.29
N LYS A 199 -6.16 -9.06 14.61
CA LYS A 199 -7.04 -8.34 15.55
C LYS A 199 -7.02 -6.83 15.34
N LEU A 200 -5.83 -6.24 15.16
CA LEU A 200 -5.68 -4.80 14.96
C LEU A 200 -6.33 -4.35 13.64
N TYR A 201 -6.20 -5.15 12.57
CA TYR A 201 -6.92 -4.92 11.32
C TYR A 201 -8.42 -5.03 11.49
N LEU A 202 -8.94 -6.06 12.18
CA LEU A 202 -10.36 -6.17 12.48
C LEU A 202 -10.90 -4.94 13.21
N LYS A 203 -10.18 -4.46 14.23
CA LYS A 203 -10.55 -3.23 14.95
C LYS A 203 -10.53 -2.01 14.04
N ARG A 204 -9.54 -1.90 13.15
CA ARG A 204 -9.43 -0.76 12.23
C ARG A 204 -10.57 -0.74 11.20
N PHE A 205 -10.97 -1.89 10.69
CA PHE A 205 -11.97 -2.01 9.64
C PHE A 205 -13.36 -2.39 10.14
N ILE A 206 -13.63 -2.35 11.44
CA ILE A 206 -14.90 -2.77 12.04
C ILE A 206 -16.12 -2.08 11.42
N HIS A 207 -15.99 -0.81 11.04
CA HIS A 207 -17.06 -0.02 10.42
C HIS A 207 -17.45 -0.50 9.02
N HIS A 208 -16.58 -1.25 8.35
CA HIS A 208 -16.73 -1.63 6.96
C HIS A 208 -16.71 -3.13 6.70
N VAL A 209 -16.63 -3.95 7.75
CA VAL A 209 -16.61 -5.42 7.60
C VAL A 209 -17.79 -5.92 6.75
N GLY A 210 -18.97 -5.37 6.94
CA GLY A 210 -20.17 -5.74 6.16
C GLY A 210 -20.07 -5.47 4.66
N GLY A 211 -19.22 -4.55 4.23
CA GLY A 211 -19.00 -4.21 2.81
C GLY A 211 -17.81 -4.89 2.15
N LEU A 212 -17.18 -5.88 2.82
CA LEU A 212 -16.06 -6.64 2.23
C LEU A 212 -16.49 -7.67 1.18
N PRO A 213 -17.68 -8.33 1.30
CA PRO A 213 -18.10 -9.34 0.33
C PRO A 213 -18.29 -8.79 -1.09
N ASP A 214 -18.68 -7.53 -1.22
CA ASP A 214 -18.98 -6.87 -2.50
C ASP A 214 -18.11 -5.62 -2.74
N PHE A 215 -17.15 -5.33 -1.87
CA PHE A 215 -16.30 -4.14 -1.89
C PHE A 215 -17.01 -2.79 -1.80
N THR A 216 -18.24 -2.75 -1.35
CA THR A 216 -18.93 -1.48 -1.08
C THR A 216 -18.27 -0.67 0.02
N ALA A 217 -17.42 -1.29 0.84
CA ALA A 217 -16.57 -0.63 1.83
C ALA A 217 -15.43 0.19 1.22
N LEU A 218 -15.00 -0.13 0.00
CA LEU A 218 -13.82 0.46 -0.62
C LEU A 218 -14.15 1.66 -1.49
N ARG A 219 -13.13 2.51 -1.65
CA ARG A 219 -13.16 3.68 -2.52
C ARG A 219 -11.86 3.76 -3.29
N PHE A 220 -11.91 4.40 -4.45
CA PHE A 220 -10.77 4.58 -5.34
C PHE A 220 -10.68 6.02 -5.80
N THR A 221 -9.47 6.45 -6.13
CA THR A 221 -9.18 7.72 -6.79
C THR A 221 -9.51 7.66 -8.29
N ARG A 222 -9.45 8.79 -8.97
CA ARG A 222 -9.72 8.86 -10.43
C ARG A 222 -8.65 8.14 -11.23
N TYR A 223 -7.40 8.43 -10.93
CA TYR A 223 -6.20 7.78 -11.48
C TYR A 223 -5.50 6.98 -10.38
N ASN A 224 -4.31 6.45 -10.65
CA ASN A 224 -3.47 5.87 -9.61
C ASN A 224 -3.19 6.87 -8.48
N GLN A 225 -2.75 6.39 -7.30
CA GLN A 225 -2.58 7.28 -6.14
C GLN A 225 -1.41 8.26 -6.30
N TYR A 226 -0.41 7.93 -7.10
CA TYR A 226 0.66 8.89 -7.36
C TYR A 226 0.09 10.17 -7.99
N GLU A 227 -0.66 10.02 -9.08
CA GLU A 227 -1.23 11.16 -9.80
C GLU A 227 -2.36 11.86 -9.06
N SER A 228 -3.17 11.09 -8.32
CA SER A 228 -4.37 11.63 -7.64
C SER A 228 -4.11 12.16 -6.25
N MET A 229 -3.02 11.76 -5.58
CA MET A 229 -2.74 12.12 -4.19
C MET A 229 -1.32 12.65 -3.99
N ILE A 230 -0.31 11.89 -4.42
CA ILE A 230 1.08 12.26 -4.20
C ILE A 230 1.44 13.54 -4.94
N LEU A 231 1.15 13.60 -6.23
CA LEU A 231 1.46 14.76 -7.06
C LEU A 231 0.81 16.07 -6.58
N PRO A 232 -0.48 16.10 -6.16
CA PRO A 232 -1.04 17.27 -5.51
C PRO A 232 -0.32 17.70 -4.23
N MET A 233 0.08 16.73 -3.39
CA MET A 233 0.86 17.03 -2.17
C MET A 233 2.23 17.63 -2.50
N LEU A 234 2.93 17.08 -3.51
CA LEU A 234 4.21 17.63 -3.96
C LEU A 234 4.06 19.08 -4.41
N LYS A 235 3.07 19.36 -5.25
CA LYS A 235 2.80 20.74 -5.71
C LYS A 235 2.47 21.68 -4.57
N TYR A 236 1.70 21.21 -3.58
CA TYR A 236 1.40 21.99 -2.39
C TYR A 236 2.66 22.31 -1.59
N LEU A 237 3.51 21.32 -1.33
CA LEU A 237 4.75 21.47 -0.57
C LEU A 237 5.77 22.35 -1.30
N GLU A 238 5.93 22.17 -2.61
CA GLU A 238 6.78 23.01 -3.46
C GLU A 238 6.33 24.48 -3.43
N ALA A 239 5.03 24.73 -3.55
CA ALA A 239 4.46 26.08 -3.47
C ALA A 239 4.73 26.77 -2.12
N HIS A 240 4.92 25.99 -1.05
CA HIS A 240 5.29 26.50 0.28
C HIS A 240 6.81 26.54 0.52
N GLY A 241 7.63 26.19 -0.48
CA GLY A 241 9.09 26.27 -0.42
C GLY A 241 9.76 25.13 0.34
N VAL A 242 9.08 23.97 0.50
CA VAL A 242 9.68 22.76 1.09
C VAL A 242 10.82 22.26 0.22
N GLN A 243 11.92 21.81 0.86
CA GLN A 243 13.14 21.40 0.19
C GLN A 243 13.15 19.88 -0.03
N PHE A 244 13.15 19.45 -1.29
CA PHE A 244 13.26 18.05 -1.68
C PHE A 244 14.70 17.72 -2.06
N HIS A 245 15.26 16.68 -1.44
CA HIS A 245 16.60 16.16 -1.70
C HIS A 245 16.49 14.72 -2.21
N PHE A 246 16.35 14.57 -3.52
CA PHE A 246 16.31 13.26 -4.18
C PHE A 246 17.73 12.65 -4.28
N ASN A 247 17.81 11.37 -4.60
CA ASN A 247 19.06 10.60 -4.66
C ASN A 247 19.90 10.74 -3.37
N THR A 248 19.23 10.99 -2.25
CA THR A 248 19.84 11.20 -0.94
C THR A 248 19.35 10.11 0.02
N ARG A 249 20.22 9.15 0.31
CA ARG A 249 19.90 8.03 1.18
C ARG A 249 20.39 8.30 2.60
N VAL A 250 19.49 8.31 3.58
CA VAL A 250 19.89 8.27 4.99
C VAL A 250 20.19 6.82 5.34
N VAL A 251 21.40 6.55 5.79
CA VAL A 251 21.87 5.20 6.12
C VAL A 251 21.97 4.93 7.60
N ASP A 252 22.06 5.98 8.41
CA ASP A 252 22.07 5.87 9.87
C ASP A 252 21.57 7.15 10.56
N VAL A 253 21.18 7.01 11.81
CA VAL A 253 20.85 8.11 12.73
C VAL A 253 21.62 7.90 14.01
N GLU A 254 22.43 8.85 14.41
CA GLU A 254 23.11 8.86 15.70
C GLU A 254 22.26 9.55 16.76
N PHE A 255 22.41 9.10 18.01
CA PHE A 255 21.61 9.60 19.13
C PHE A 255 22.49 9.97 20.33
N ASP A 256 22.09 11.02 21.03
CA ASP A 256 22.49 11.29 22.40
C ASP A 256 21.49 10.55 23.33
N LEU A 257 21.96 9.45 23.92
CA LEU A 257 21.15 8.59 24.77
C LEU A 257 21.54 8.82 26.23
N ARG A 258 20.59 9.33 27.02
CA ARG A 258 20.73 9.52 28.47
C ARG A 258 19.48 9.01 29.16
N PRO A 259 19.53 8.69 30.47
CA PRO A 259 18.35 8.31 31.22
C PRO A 259 17.21 9.34 31.03
N GLY A 260 16.07 8.88 30.53
CA GLY A 260 14.89 9.72 30.26
C GLY A 260 14.98 10.63 29.04
N ARG A 261 16.08 10.57 28.25
CA ARG A 261 16.24 11.39 27.03
C ARG A 261 16.79 10.56 25.87
N LYS A 262 16.14 10.64 24.73
CA LYS A 262 16.59 10.11 23.46
C LYS A 262 16.49 11.22 22.43
N GLN A 263 17.63 11.71 21.95
CA GLN A 263 17.68 12.81 20.99
C GLN A 263 18.52 12.39 19.80
N ALA A 264 17.99 12.55 18.56
CA ALA A 264 18.82 12.42 17.37
C ALA A 264 19.87 13.54 17.35
N SER A 265 21.13 13.17 17.12
CA SER A 265 22.28 14.09 17.13
C SER A 265 22.91 14.27 15.77
N ARG A 266 22.74 13.29 14.87
CA ARG A 266 23.29 13.35 13.51
C ARG A 266 22.52 12.42 12.56
N LEU A 267 22.32 12.88 11.31
CA LEU A 267 21.95 12.01 10.19
C LEU A 267 23.20 11.70 9.37
N VAL A 268 23.38 10.43 9.02
CA VAL A 268 24.43 9.96 8.12
C VAL A 268 23.80 9.69 6.77
N LEU A 269 24.30 10.34 5.74
CA LEU A 269 23.74 10.31 4.39
C LEU A 269 24.73 9.71 3.40
N LEU A 270 24.20 9.08 2.35
CA LEU A 270 24.92 8.80 1.11
C LEU A 270 24.29 9.58 -0.02
N ARG A 271 25.07 10.43 -0.65
CA ARG A 271 24.70 11.18 -1.84
C ARG A 271 25.76 10.98 -2.92
N ASP A 272 25.33 10.47 -4.08
CA ASP A 272 26.23 10.15 -5.20
C ASP A 272 27.44 9.26 -4.78
N GLY A 273 27.20 8.35 -3.82
CA GLY A 273 28.23 7.46 -3.28
C GLY A 273 29.18 8.07 -2.23
N ALA A 274 29.07 9.37 -1.95
CA ALA A 274 29.83 10.03 -0.90
C ALA A 274 29.04 10.07 0.42
N GLU A 275 29.73 9.86 1.53
CA GLU A 275 29.15 10.01 2.86
C GLU A 275 29.14 11.47 3.28
N GLU A 276 27.99 11.96 3.71
CA GLU A 276 27.76 13.29 4.25
C GLU A 276 27.07 13.19 5.61
N HIS A 277 27.13 14.27 6.38
CA HIS A 277 26.47 14.34 7.69
C HIS A 277 25.63 15.61 7.82
N ILE A 278 24.52 15.47 8.55
CA ILE A 278 23.76 16.62 9.06
C ILE A 278 23.82 16.54 10.59
N ASP A 279 24.56 17.46 11.22
CA ASP A 279 24.57 17.60 12.67
C ASP A 279 23.26 18.25 13.12
N LEU A 280 22.63 17.65 14.12
CA LEU A 280 21.31 18.03 14.64
C LEU A 280 21.45 18.71 16.00
N THR A 281 20.57 19.66 16.24
CA THR A 281 20.44 20.37 17.51
C THR A 281 19.12 19.97 18.21
N GLU A 282 18.89 20.51 19.40
CA GLU A 282 17.61 20.33 20.10
C GLU A 282 16.41 21.03 19.41
N ASN A 283 16.69 21.90 18.44
CA ASN A 283 15.69 22.59 17.65
C ASN A 283 15.29 21.83 16.39
N ASP A 284 15.93 20.70 16.09
CA ASP A 284 15.66 19.92 14.90
C ASP A 284 14.70 18.80 15.19
N LEU A 285 13.78 18.58 14.25
CA LEU A 285 12.81 17.48 14.27
C LEU A 285 13.22 16.43 13.23
N VAL A 286 13.18 15.16 13.60
CA VAL A 286 13.47 14.06 12.70
C VAL A 286 12.30 13.11 12.61
N PHE A 287 11.84 12.83 11.39
CA PHE A 287 10.78 11.87 11.09
C PHE A 287 11.37 10.71 10.28
N LEU A 288 11.33 9.52 10.84
CA LEU A 288 11.84 8.31 10.18
C LEU A 288 10.67 7.48 9.68
N THR A 289 10.55 7.34 8.36
CA THR A 289 9.44 6.61 7.72
C THR A 289 9.86 5.40 6.88
N PRO A 290 11.11 4.93 6.92
CA PRO A 290 11.56 3.76 6.16
C PRO A 290 11.09 2.43 6.78
N GLY A 291 11.25 1.33 6.02
CA GLY A 291 10.97 -0.02 6.49
C GLY A 291 9.56 -0.51 6.15
N GLY A 292 9.03 -0.11 5.01
CA GLY A 292 7.76 -0.64 4.49
C GLY A 292 7.88 -2.03 3.86
N CYS A 293 6.77 -2.72 3.69
CA CYS A 293 6.69 -4.07 3.10
C CYS A 293 7.26 -4.15 1.67
N VAL A 294 7.36 -3.03 0.95
CA VAL A 294 7.93 -2.96 -0.41
C VAL A 294 9.40 -2.55 -0.44
N GLU A 295 10.05 -2.38 0.72
CA GLU A 295 11.44 -1.87 0.80
C GLU A 295 12.43 -2.74 0.03
N ASN A 296 12.28 -4.06 0.08
CA ASN A 296 13.15 -5.01 -0.60
C ASN A 296 12.66 -5.45 -1.97
N SER A 297 11.57 -4.87 -2.46
CA SER A 297 11.02 -5.26 -3.76
C SER A 297 12.01 -4.98 -4.90
N ALA A 298 11.93 -5.81 -5.94
CA ALA A 298 12.70 -5.68 -7.16
C ALA A 298 11.76 -5.77 -8.36
N LEU A 299 12.14 -5.15 -9.46
CA LEU A 299 11.38 -5.19 -10.70
C LEU A 299 11.91 -6.31 -11.60
N GLY A 300 11.01 -7.09 -12.17
CA GLY A 300 11.23 -7.92 -13.33
C GLY A 300 10.80 -7.20 -14.61
N SER A 301 10.77 -7.94 -15.69
CA SER A 301 10.29 -7.46 -16.99
C SER A 301 9.44 -8.51 -17.69
N GLN A 302 8.98 -8.21 -18.90
CA GLN A 302 8.29 -9.18 -19.76
C GLN A 302 9.09 -10.48 -19.96
N ASP A 303 10.41 -10.40 -20.03
CA ASP A 303 11.29 -11.50 -20.41
C ASP A 303 12.26 -11.95 -19.29
N SER A 304 12.21 -11.31 -18.12
CA SER A 304 13.03 -11.68 -16.97
C SER A 304 12.23 -11.65 -15.67
N PRO A 305 12.41 -12.65 -14.77
CA PRO A 305 11.77 -12.62 -13.46
C PRO A 305 12.34 -11.51 -12.57
N ALA A 306 11.54 -11.05 -11.63
CA ALA A 306 12.03 -10.18 -10.57
C ALA A 306 12.98 -10.98 -9.67
N PRO A 307 14.22 -10.49 -9.39
CA PRO A 307 15.16 -11.25 -8.58
C PRO A 307 14.67 -11.35 -7.13
N PHE A 308 14.52 -12.57 -6.64
CA PHE A 308 14.28 -12.82 -5.23
C PHE A 308 15.61 -12.72 -4.46
N ARG A 309 15.65 -11.87 -3.45
CA ARG A 309 16.80 -11.68 -2.58
C ARG A 309 16.35 -11.84 -1.13
N PRO A 310 16.77 -12.91 -0.43
CA PRO A 310 16.43 -13.12 0.98
C PRO A 310 17.14 -12.15 1.92
N GLU A 311 18.25 -11.55 1.50
CA GLU A 311 18.99 -10.59 2.31
C GLU A 311 18.36 -9.20 2.21
N LEU A 312 18.38 -8.48 3.32
CA LEU A 312 18.00 -7.08 3.35
C LEU A 312 18.96 -6.23 2.51
N LYS A 313 18.43 -5.23 1.82
CA LYS A 313 19.26 -4.27 1.08
C LYS A 313 20.20 -3.54 2.04
N PRO A 314 21.52 -3.62 1.87
CA PRO A 314 22.47 -2.84 2.67
C PRO A 314 22.16 -1.34 2.55
N GLY A 315 22.11 -0.65 3.70
CA GLY A 315 21.74 0.76 3.77
C GLY A 315 20.28 1.05 3.42
N GLY A 316 19.43 0.04 3.34
CA GLY A 316 17.97 0.19 3.22
C GLY A 316 17.31 0.55 4.55
N GLY A 317 16.00 0.79 4.51
CA GLY A 317 15.25 1.21 5.70
C GLY A 317 15.24 0.18 6.83
N TRP A 318 15.16 -1.12 6.50
CA TRP A 318 15.25 -2.19 7.49
C TRP A 318 16.64 -2.31 8.12
N ASP A 319 17.70 -2.18 7.31
CA ASP A 319 19.07 -2.17 7.78
C ASP A 319 19.33 -0.99 8.73
N MET A 320 18.86 0.19 8.37
CA MET A 320 18.91 1.38 9.22
C MET A 320 18.16 1.17 10.54
N TRP A 321 16.94 0.61 10.50
CA TRP A 321 16.18 0.37 11.73
C TRP A 321 16.87 -0.66 12.63
N ARG A 322 17.50 -1.70 12.08
CA ARG A 322 18.33 -2.63 12.87
C ARG A 322 19.47 -1.94 13.59
N ARG A 323 20.17 -1.02 12.91
CA ARG A 323 21.25 -0.24 13.53
C ARG A 323 20.74 0.64 14.67
N ILE A 324 19.63 1.32 14.47
CA ILE A 324 18.98 2.17 15.48
C ILE A 324 18.54 1.32 16.68
N ALA A 325 17.85 0.21 16.43
CA ALA A 325 17.33 -0.68 17.47
C ALA A 325 18.46 -1.36 18.30
N ALA A 326 19.63 -1.56 17.71
CA ALA A 326 20.80 -2.09 18.42
C ALA A 326 21.34 -1.13 19.50
N ARG A 327 21.01 0.17 19.42
CA ARG A 327 21.48 1.18 20.40
C ARG A 327 20.59 1.26 21.64
N ASP A 328 19.30 1.04 21.50
CA ASP A 328 18.34 1.08 22.61
C ASP A 328 17.09 0.22 22.25
N PRO A 329 16.70 -0.73 23.11
CA PRO A 329 15.54 -1.60 22.88
C PRO A 329 14.22 -0.83 22.69
N ALA A 330 14.11 0.41 23.15
CA ALA A 330 12.92 1.24 22.98
C ALA A 330 12.71 1.70 21.53
N PHE A 331 13.72 1.54 20.66
CA PHE A 331 13.58 1.79 19.22
C PHE A 331 12.91 0.63 18.46
N GLY A 332 12.45 -0.40 19.16
CA GLY A 332 11.63 -1.46 18.59
C GLY A 332 12.39 -2.72 18.21
N ARG A 333 11.70 -3.62 17.51
CA ARG A 333 12.17 -4.98 17.18
C ARG A 333 12.04 -5.25 15.67
N PRO A 334 12.92 -4.67 14.84
CA PRO A 334 12.83 -4.81 13.38
C PRO A 334 12.87 -6.25 12.89
N ASP A 335 13.58 -7.14 13.59
CA ASP A 335 13.68 -8.56 13.21
C ASP A 335 12.33 -9.30 13.25
N LYS A 336 11.36 -8.84 14.02
CA LYS A 336 9.99 -9.39 13.99
C LYS A 336 9.31 -9.18 12.62
N PHE A 337 9.76 -8.20 11.83
CA PHE A 337 9.16 -7.82 10.55
C PHE A 337 9.98 -8.24 9.34
N CYS A 338 11.28 -8.37 9.45
CA CYS A 338 12.17 -8.47 8.31
C CYS A 338 13.13 -9.68 8.31
N SER A 339 12.97 -10.63 9.26
CA SER A 339 13.89 -11.77 9.38
C SER A 339 13.51 -13.00 8.54
N GLN A 340 12.31 -13.04 7.98
CA GLN A 340 11.78 -14.20 7.24
C GLN A 340 11.23 -13.80 5.86
N PRO A 341 12.06 -13.29 4.95
CA PRO A 341 11.60 -12.78 3.66
C PRO A 341 10.98 -13.86 2.77
N GLU A 342 11.34 -15.14 2.93
CA GLU A 342 10.76 -16.25 2.18
C GLU A 342 9.26 -16.40 2.44
N LEU A 343 8.82 -16.15 3.67
CA LEU A 343 7.40 -16.23 4.03
C LEU A 343 6.60 -15.05 3.50
N SER A 344 7.21 -13.88 3.41
CA SER A 344 6.56 -12.63 2.99
C SER A 344 6.82 -12.26 1.53
N ASN A 345 7.31 -13.19 0.72
CA ASN A 345 7.55 -12.96 -0.70
C ASN A 345 6.25 -13.05 -1.49
N TRP A 346 5.68 -11.92 -1.82
CA TRP A 346 4.57 -11.86 -2.79
C TRP A 346 5.07 -11.40 -4.14
N MET A 347 4.30 -11.78 -5.15
CA MET A 347 4.54 -11.33 -6.50
C MET A 347 3.34 -10.56 -7.01
N SER A 348 3.63 -9.48 -7.75
CA SER A 348 2.60 -8.75 -8.48
C SER A 348 3.13 -8.32 -9.85
N ALA A 349 2.22 -8.06 -10.76
CA ALA A 349 2.52 -7.51 -12.07
C ALA A 349 1.49 -6.44 -12.43
N THR A 350 1.92 -5.41 -13.13
CA THR A 350 1.01 -4.52 -13.84
C THR A 350 0.89 -5.02 -15.28
N VAL A 351 -0.34 -5.19 -15.74
CA VAL A 351 -0.66 -5.66 -17.08
C VAL A 351 -1.24 -4.52 -17.90
N THR A 352 -0.71 -4.32 -19.10
CA THR A 352 -1.27 -3.38 -20.09
C THR A 352 -1.76 -4.18 -21.30
N THR A 353 -3.05 -4.04 -21.65
CA THR A 353 -3.56 -4.65 -22.88
C THR A 353 -3.14 -3.81 -24.08
N LEU A 354 -2.67 -4.46 -25.14
CA LEU A 354 -2.16 -3.79 -26.34
C LEU A 354 -3.12 -3.90 -27.53
N ASP A 355 -4.13 -4.76 -27.42
CA ASP A 355 -5.14 -5.01 -28.46
C ASP A 355 -6.54 -5.19 -27.84
N ASP A 356 -7.52 -5.48 -28.68
CA ASP A 356 -8.93 -5.63 -28.33
C ASP A 356 -9.34 -7.07 -27.95
N LYS A 357 -8.42 -8.03 -27.89
CA LYS A 357 -8.73 -9.43 -27.61
C LYS A 357 -8.97 -9.71 -26.12
N ILE A 358 -8.23 -9.05 -25.24
CA ILE A 358 -8.32 -9.26 -23.78
C ILE A 358 -9.50 -8.57 -23.12
N PRO A 359 -9.85 -7.30 -23.46
CA PRO A 359 -10.96 -6.58 -22.82
C PRO A 359 -12.30 -7.33 -22.77
N PRO A 360 -12.69 -8.13 -23.78
CA PRO A 360 -13.93 -8.93 -23.71
C PRO A 360 -13.95 -9.95 -22.57
N TYR A 361 -12.80 -10.56 -22.23
CA TYR A 361 -12.71 -11.47 -21.08
C TYR A 361 -12.87 -10.73 -19.75
N VAL A 362 -12.27 -9.55 -19.62
CA VAL A 362 -12.48 -8.67 -18.45
C VAL A 362 -13.96 -8.32 -18.33
N GLN A 363 -14.59 -7.87 -19.42
CA GLN A 363 -16.01 -7.51 -19.44
C GLN A 363 -16.92 -8.70 -19.10
N ARG A 364 -16.63 -9.89 -19.63
CA ARG A 364 -17.39 -11.11 -19.33
C ARG A 364 -17.40 -11.43 -17.83
N ILE A 365 -16.24 -11.33 -17.18
CA ILE A 365 -16.12 -11.67 -15.76
C ILE A 365 -16.70 -10.56 -14.88
N CYS A 366 -16.30 -9.29 -15.08
CA CYS A 366 -16.76 -8.20 -14.22
C CYS A 366 -18.16 -7.68 -14.57
N GLN A 367 -18.75 -8.12 -15.69
CA GLN A 367 -20.08 -7.73 -16.20
C GLN A 367 -20.24 -6.21 -16.44
N ARG A 368 -19.15 -5.54 -16.77
CA ARG A 368 -19.09 -4.10 -17.04
C ARG A 368 -18.16 -3.81 -18.20
N ASP A 369 -18.49 -2.76 -18.95
CA ASP A 369 -17.62 -2.23 -19.98
C ASP A 369 -16.37 -1.58 -19.33
N PRO A 370 -15.18 -2.14 -19.53
CA PRO A 370 -13.97 -1.61 -18.91
C PRO A 370 -13.54 -0.24 -19.45
N PHE A 371 -14.07 0.18 -20.59
CA PHE A 371 -13.79 1.49 -21.19
C PHE A 371 -14.82 2.57 -20.84
N SER A 372 -15.82 2.26 -20.03
CA SER A 372 -16.89 3.20 -19.64
C SER A 372 -16.42 4.41 -18.81
N GLY A 373 -15.18 4.40 -18.31
CA GLY A 373 -14.68 5.41 -17.35
C GLY A 373 -15.24 5.24 -15.92
N LYS A 374 -16.07 4.22 -15.70
CA LYS A 374 -16.70 3.89 -14.41
C LYS A 374 -15.99 2.72 -13.74
N VAL A 375 -16.48 2.35 -12.55
CA VAL A 375 -16.03 1.14 -11.83
C VAL A 375 -16.04 -0.07 -12.79
N VAL A 376 -14.91 -0.79 -12.82
CA VAL A 376 -14.74 -2.00 -13.63
C VAL A 376 -14.89 -3.24 -12.75
N THR A 377 -13.84 -3.67 -12.06
CA THR A 377 -13.92 -4.84 -11.16
C THR A 377 -14.55 -4.49 -9.81
N GLY A 378 -14.44 -3.24 -9.39
CA GLY A 378 -14.90 -2.80 -8.07
C GLY A 378 -14.00 -3.22 -6.92
N GLY A 379 -12.84 -3.75 -7.22
CA GLY A 379 -11.86 -4.32 -6.31
C GLY A 379 -11.24 -5.56 -6.91
N ILE A 380 -10.84 -6.51 -6.08
CA ILE A 380 -10.09 -7.70 -6.48
C ILE A 380 -11.04 -8.84 -6.90
N VAL A 381 -10.75 -9.45 -8.04
CA VAL A 381 -11.30 -10.74 -8.48
C VAL A 381 -10.25 -11.82 -8.21
N THR A 382 -10.61 -12.86 -7.47
CA THR A 382 -9.69 -13.94 -7.08
C THR A 382 -10.05 -15.23 -7.80
N ALA A 383 -9.11 -15.85 -8.51
CA ALA A 383 -9.24 -17.23 -8.98
C ALA A 383 -9.05 -18.16 -7.77
N ARG A 384 -10.16 -18.63 -7.21
CA ARG A 384 -10.19 -19.40 -5.95
C ARG A 384 -9.46 -20.74 -6.04
N ASP A 385 -9.45 -21.33 -7.21
CA ASP A 385 -8.78 -22.58 -7.54
C ASP A 385 -7.37 -22.42 -8.10
N SER A 386 -6.85 -21.18 -8.12
CA SER A 386 -5.47 -20.91 -8.49
C SER A 386 -4.50 -21.38 -7.41
N ASN A 387 -3.47 -22.12 -7.82
CA ASN A 387 -2.38 -22.53 -6.93
C ASN A 387 -1.61 -21.33 -6.35
N TRP A 388 -1.60 -20.20 -7.06
CA TRP A 388 -1.00 -18.94 -6.59
C TRP A 388 -1.96 -18.10 -5.76
N LEU A 389 -3.23 -18.52 -5.63
CA LEU A 389 -4.34 -17.67 -5.18
C LEU A 389 -4.33 -16.35 -5.97
N LEU A 390 -4.21 -16.48 -7.30
CA LEU A 390 -4.09 -15.38 -8.24
C LEU A 390 -5.29 -14.44 -8.12
N SER A 391 -4.99 -13.17 -7.93
CA SER A 391 -6.00 -12.11 -7.84
C SER A 391 -5.65 -10.99 -8.80
N TRP A 392 -6.66 -10.30 -9.31
CA TRP A 392 -6.46 -9.22 -10.27
C TRP A 392 -7.52 -8.14 -10.12
N THR A 393 -7.19 -6.92 -10.56
CA THR A 393 -8.11 -5.78 -10.53
C THR A 393 -7.87 -4.85 -11.70
N PHE A 394 -8.96 -4.33 -12.26
CA PHE A 394 -8.99 -3.18 -13.15
C PHE A 394 -9.84 -2.11 -12.48
N ASN A 395 -9.22 -1.03 -12.07
CA ASN A 395 -9.92 0.14 -11.56
C ASN A 395 -10.54 0.94 -12.71
N ARG A 396 -11.08 2.13 -12.44
CA ARG A 396 -11.58 3.03 -13.48
C ARG A 396 -10.49 3.30 -14.51
N GLN A 397 -10.82 3.21 -15.78
CA GLN A 397 -9.89 3.49 -16.87
C GLN A 397 -10.14 4.90 -17.46
N PRO A 398 -9.09 5.60 -17.93
CA PRO A 398 -7.69 5.22 -17.81
C PRO A 398 -7.20 5.28 -16.35
N GLN A 399 -6.24 4.42 -16.01
CA GLN A 399 -5.61 4.36 -14.69
C GLN A 399 -4.44 5.36 -14.58
N PHE A 400 -3.89 5.77 -15.70
CA PHE A 400 -2.86 6.80 -15.85
C PHE A 400 -3.38 7.88 -16.81
N ARG A 401 -2.98 9.13 -16.58
CA ARG A 401 -3.39 10.26 -17.43
C ARG A 401 -2.90 10.15 -18.87
N ASP A 402 -1.69 9.65 -19.04
CA ASP A 402 -1.05 9.46 -20.34
C ASP A 402 -1.37 8.10 -20.98
N GLN A 403 -2.25 7.30 -20.36
CA GLN A 403 -2.64 5.99 -20.88
C GLN A 403 -3.38 6.14 -22.21
N PRO A 404 -2.92 5.46 -23.29
CA PRO A 404 -3.57 5.50 -24.58
C PRO A 404 -5.02 5.00 -24.53
N ARG A 405 -5.86 5.58 -25.34
CA ARG A 405 -7.25 5.10 -25.52
C ARG A 405 -7.24 3.70 -26.09
N GLY A 406 -8.11 2.83 -25.59
CA GLY A 406 -8.21 1.43 -26.03
C GLY A 406 -7.28 0.48 -25.28
N GLN A 407 -6.38 0.99 -24.44
CA GLN A 407 -5.60 0.16 -23.52
C GLN A 407 -6.25 0.09 -22.14
N LEU A 408 -6.17 -1.08 -21.50
CA LEU A 408 -6.50 -1.27 -20.09
C LEU A 408 -5.22 -1.48 -19.32
N VAL A 409 -5.12 -0.86 -18.17
CA VAL A 409 -4.04 -1.11 -17.21
C VAL A 409 -4.63 -1.73 -15.95
N GLY A 410 -4.17 -2.91 -15.59
CA GLY A 410 -4.62 -3.66 -14.43
C GLY A 410 -3.47 -4.16 -13.58
N TRP A 411 -3.81 -4.64 -12.40
CA TRP A 411 -2.85 -5.19 -11.44
C TRP A 411 -3.22 -6.63 -11.11
N ILE A 412 -2.21 -7.49 -11.12
CA ILE A 412 -2.30 -8.91 -10.82
C ILE A 412 -1.38 -9.21 -9.64
N TYR A 413 -1.80 -10.07 -8.72
CA TYR A 413 -0.90 -10.57 -7.69
C TYR A 413 -1.22 -12.00 -7.26
N GLY A 414 -0.23 -12.69 -6.68
CA GLY A 414 -0.38 -13.99 -6.06
C GLY A 414 0.20 -14.00 -4.66
N LEU A 415 -0.52 -14.63 -3.72
CA LEU A 415 -0.05 -14.80 -2.35
C LEU A 415 0.90 -15.99 -2.20
N PHE A 416 0.64 -17.07 -2.93
CA PHE A 416 1.44 -18.32 -2.85
C PHE A 416 2.50 -18.33 -3.94
N SER A 417 3.47 -17.43 -3.85
CA SER A 417 4.47 -17.20 -4.88
C SER A 417 5.49 -18.35 -5.02
N ASP A 418 5.56 -19.25 -4.04
CA ASP A 418 6.44 -20.43 -3.97
C ASP A 418 5.86 -21.67 -4.66
N LYS A 419 4.59 -21.66 -5.04
CA LYS A 419 3.90 -22.81 -5.64
C LYS A 419 3.91 -22.76 -7.16
N PRO A 420 3.95 -23.93 -7.86
CA PRO A 420 3.79 -23.96 -9.30
C PRO A 420 2.36 -23.55 -9.70
N GLY A 421 2.24 -22.78 -10.77
CA GLY A 421 0.95 -22.37 -11.32
C GLY A 421 0.12 -23.53 -11.89
N ASN A 422 -1.11 -23.24 -12.21
CA ASN A 422 -2.03 -24.22 -12.81
C ASN A 422 -1.68 -24.48 -14.28
N PHE A 423 -1.31 -23.45 -15.01
CA PHE A 423 -0.87 -23.50 -16.42
C PHE A 423 0.66 -23.44 -16.51
N VAL A 424 1.27 -22.40 -15.96
CA VAL A 424 2.72 -22.27 -15.88
C VAL A 424 3.25 -23.11 -14.72
N LYS A 425 3.87 -24.25 -15.02
CA LYS A 425 4.28 -25.26 -14.03
C LYS A 425 5.55 -24.88 -13.27
N LYS A 426 5.69 -23.61 -12.85
CA LYS A 426 6.79 -23.13 -12.02
C LYS A 426 6.31 -22.11 -10.97
N PRO A 427 7.09 -21.89 -9.88
CA PRO A 427 6.74 -20.92 -8.85
C PRO A 427 6.56 -19.51 -9.42
N MET A 428 5.54 -18.77 -8.95
CA MET A 428 5.28 -17.43 -9.45
C MET A 428 6.49 -16.50 -9.30
N ARG A 429 7.25 -16.62 -8.21
CA ARG A 429 8.46 -15.83 -7.95
C ARG A 429 9.62 -16.09 -8.95
N GLU A 430 9.53 -17.15 -9.72
CA GLU A 430 10.51 -17.52 -10.76
C GLU A 430 10.02 -17.20 -12.16
N CYS A 431 8.78 -16.69 -12.27
CA CYS A 431 8.16 -16.38 -13.55
C CYS A 431 8.58 -15.02 -14.09
N THR A 432 8.74 -14.96 -15.40
CA THR A 432 8.81 -13.71 -16.16
C THR A 432 7.45 -13.03 -16.21
N GLY A 433 7.38 -11.75 -16.56
CA GLY A 433 6.11 -11.05 -16.76
C GLY A 433 5.21 -11.74 -17.79
N ARG A 434 5.79 -12.28 -18.86
CA ARG A 434 5.08 -13.08 -19.88
C ARG A 434 4.40 -14.30 -19.25
N GLU A 435 5.11 -15.07 -18.45
CA GLU A 435 4.58 -16.28 -17.81
C GLU A 435 3.48 -15.94 -16.78
N ILE A 436 3.61 -14.83 -16.07
CA ILE A 436 2.54 -14.35 -15.16
C ILE A 436 1.29 -13.97 -15.97
N CYS A 437 1.45 -13.30 -17.12
CA CYS A 437 0.33 -13.01 -18.02
C CYS A 437 -0.31 -14.29 -18.57
N MET A 438 0.46 -15.29 -18.96
CA MET A 438 -0.07 -16.58 -19.45
C MET A 438 -0.92 -17.28 -18.38
N GLU A 439 -0.45 -17.34 -17.15
CA GLU A 439 -1.22 -17.91 -16.03
C GLU A 439 -2.51 -17.11 -15.76
N TRP A 440 -2.44 -15.78 -15.83
CA TRP A 440 -3.62 -14.94 -15.69
C TRP A 440 -4.62 -15.17 -16.83
N LEU A 441 -4.19 -15.24 -18.09
CA LEU A 441 -5.05 -15.52 -19.25
C LEU A 441 -5.73 -16.88 -19.13
N TYR A 442 -5.00 -17.89 -18.64
CA TYR A 442 -5.57 -19.20 -18.35
C TYR A 442 -6.76 -19.09 -17.37
N HIS A 443 -6.58 -18.37 -16.27
CA HIS A 443 -7.64 -18.14 -15.27
C HIS A 443 -8.75 -17.20 -15.76
N MET A 444 -8.50 -16.42 -16.82
CA MET A 444 -9.53 -15.65 -17.51
C MET A 444 -10.38 -16.50 -18.48
N GLY A 445 -10.02 -17.75 -18.72
CA GLY A 445 -10.71 -18.67 -19.63
C GLY A 445 -10.36 -18.48 -21.10
N VAL A 446 -9.19 -17.90 -21.38
CA VAL A 446 -8.65 -17.86 -22.73
C VAL A 446 -8.31 -19.29 -23.16
N PRO A 447 -8.66 -19.73 -24.39
CA PRO A 447 -8.27 -21.06 -24.90
C PRO A 447 -6.76 -21.27 -24.78
N GLU A 448 -6.34 -22.49 -24.37
CA GLU A 448 -4.92 -22.74 -24.11
C GLU A 448 -4.04 -22.62 -25.37
N GLU A 449 -4.63 -22.90 -26.53
CA GLU A 449 -3.98 -22.75 -27.83
C GLU A 449 -3.77 -21.29 -28.27
N GLU A 450 -4.39 -20.33 -27.55
CA GLU A 450 -4.27 -18.90 -27.81
C GLU A 450 -3.35 -18.19 -26.79
N ILE A 451 -2.97 -18.90 -25.73
CA ILE A 451 -2.06 -18.42 -24.70
C ILE A 451 -0.61 -18.63 -25.15
#